data_cccb66d5f6114e1910f02a93022ed064
#
_entry.id   cccb66d5f6114e1910f02a93022ed064
#
_cell.length_a   1.000
_cell.length_b   1.000
_cell.length_c   1.000
_cell.angle_alpha   90.00
_cell.angle_beta   90.00
_cell.angle_gamma   90.00
#
_symmetry.space_group_name_H-M   'P 1'
#
loop_
_entity.id
_entity.type
_entity.pdbx_description
1 polymer ?
#
loop_
_entity_poly.entity_id
_entity_poly.type
_entity_poly.pdbx_seq_one_letter_code
_entity_poly.pdbx_strand_id
1 'polypeptide(L)'
;NSLTDRQHAVSTRNLDADVVGLFREETVAGVHVFMVREGRIINSNEFVLNRGKDVPDDDLLHMFLLRYYDATTSIPHEVILRDEPEDTEAMEAWLTEKLASPHGAKVRICAPQKGEKAELVGMAETNAKHTLMRYKVRTNYDDKRINNALLQLESALALDEPPMRIECFDISTIHGSYTVASMVVFTNGKPDKNQYRRFKIKTPLDEANDF
;
A
#
# COMPACT_ATOMS: atom_id res chain seq x y z
N ASN A 1 -10.32 17.10 13.44
CA ASN A 1 -11.61 16.80 14.08
C ASN A 1 -12.45 16.02 13.07
N SER A 2 -12.42 14.95 13.18
CA SER A 2 -12.68 13.52 13.09
C SER A 2 -14.15 13.25 12.77
N LEU A 3 -14.37 12.76 11.55
CA LEU A 3 -15.58 12.04 11.13
C LEU A 3 -15.66 10.62 11.75
N THR A 4 -14.83 10.36 12.76
CA THR A 4 -14.68 9.06 13.42
C THR A 4 -15.68 8.81 14.55
N ASP A 5 -16.53 9.80 14.92
CA ASP A 5 -17.37 9.71 16.12
C ASP A 5 -18.84 9.42 15.86
N ARG A 6 -19.21 8.92 14.70
CA ARG A 6 -20.47 8.16 14.61
C ARG A 6 -20.14 6.67 14.75
N GLN A 7 -20.07 6.22 16.00
CA GLN A 7 -20.32 4.82 16.34
C GLN A 7 -21.70 4.44 15.82
N HIS A 8 -21.79 4.04 14.56
CA HIS A 8 -22.95 3.34 14.05
C HIS A 8 -22.98 2.00 14.81
N ALA A 9 -23.83 1.92 15.80
CA ALA A 9 -24.23 0.64 16.37
C ALA A 9 -24.93 -0.10 15.22
N VAL A 10 -24.22 -1.04 14.61
CA VAL A 10 -24.80 -1.93 13.62
C VAL A 10 -25.75 -2.83 14.38
N SER A 11 -27.04 -2.81 14.03
CA SER A 11 -28.12 -3.54 14.72
C SER A 11 -27.99 -5.07 14.62
N THR A 12 -27.00 -5.60 13.92
CA THR A 12 -26.66 -7.03 13.87
C THR A 12 -25.93 -7.44 15.14
N ARG A 13 -26.65 -7.74 16.20
CA ARG A 13 -26.19 -7.96 17.59
C ARG A 13 -25.03 -8.95 17.79
N ASN A 14 -24.57 -9.67 16.78
CA ASN A 14 -23.46 -10.63 16.87
C ASN A 14 -22.65 -10.72 15.57
N LEU A 15 -22.60 -9.65 14.75
CA LEU A 15 -21.84 -9.69 13.51
C LEU A 15 -20.34 -9.77 13.80
N ASP A 16 -19.69 -10.82 13.34
CA ASP A 16 -18.25 -11.01 13.29
C ASP A 16 -17.84 -11.06 11.81
N ALA A 17 -17.43 -9.91 11.27
CA ALA A 17 -17.16 -9.76 9.85
C ALA A 17 -16.05 -8.76 9.60
N ASP A 18 -15.37 -8.94 8.47
CA ASP A 18 -14.58 -7.89 7.84
C ASP A 18 -15.33 -7.37 6.60
N VAL A 19 -15.59 -6.07 6.58
CA VAL A 19 -16.29 -5.41 5.49
C VAL A 19 -15.28 -4.69 4.63
N VAL A 20 -15.16 -5.09 3.36
CA VAL A 20 -14.13 -4.60 2.45
C VAL A 20 -14.77 -3.75 1.37
N GLY A 21 -14.33 -2.51 1.27
CA GLY A 21 -14.68 -1.60 0.19
C GLY A 21 -13.50 -1.35 -0.72
N LEU A 22 -13.75 -1.38 -2.02
CA LEU A 22 -12.80 -1.07 -3.07
C LEU A 22 -13.28 0.16 -3.84
N PHE A 23 -12.39 1.08 -4.13
CA PHE A 23 -12.64 2.18 -5.07
C PHE A 23 -11.42 2.37 -5.96
N ARG A 24 -11.63 2.31 -7.27
CA ARG A 24 -10.58 2.38 -8.28
C ARG A 24 -10.71 3.59 -9.17
N GLU A 25 -9.57 4.15 -9.52
CA GLU A 25 -9.42 5.15 -10.58
C GLU A 25 -8.16 4.85 -11.39
N GLU A 26 -8.33 4.55 -12.66
CA GLU A 26 -7.25 4.20 -13.58
C GLU A 26 -6.40 3.00 -13.10
N THR A 27 -5.14 3.27 -12.71
CA THR A 27 -4.17 2.25 -12.29
C THR A 27 -4.03 2.10 -10.79
N VAL A 28 -4.75 2.92 -10.01
CA VAL A 28 -4.63 2.97 -8.55
C VAL A 28 -5.97 2.69 -7.91
N ALA A 29 -6.00 1.87 -6.88
CA ALA A 29 -7.20 1.59 -6.11
C ALA A 29 -6.96 1.87 -4.62
N GLY A 30 -7.97 2.43 -3.97
CA GLY A 30 -8.07 2.47 -2.52
C GLY A 30 -8.85 1.24 -2.03
N VAL A 31 -8.43 0.67 -0.94
CA VAL A 31 -9.16 -0.38 -0.22
C VAL A 31 -9.32 0.05 1.23
N HIS A 32 -10.51 -0.16 1.76
CA HIS A 32 -10.80 0.07 3.17
C HIS A 32 -11.46 -1.18 3.77
N VAL A 33 -10.94 -1.62 4.91
CA VAL A 33 -11.43 -2.80 5.63
C VAL A 33 -11.93 -2.37 6.99
N PHE A 34 -13.22 -2.54 7.27
CA PHE A 34 -13.76 -2.44 8.62
C PHE A 34 -13.72 -3.81 9.30
N MET A 35 -13.12 -3.88 10.46
CA MET A 35 -13.17 -5.06 11.32
C MET A 35 -14.35 -4.92 12.29
N VAL A 36 -15.41 -5.69 12.05
CA VAL A 36 -16.61 -5.71 12.87
C VAL A 36 -16.56 -6.93 13.77
N ARG A 37 -16.67 -6.74 15.08
CA ARG A 37 -16.74 -7.82 16.07
C ARG A 37 -17.87 -7.49 17.04
N GLU A 38 -18.69 -8.50 17.33
CA GLU A 38 -19.88 -8.34 18.18
C GLU A 38 -20.79 -7.16 17.74
N GLY A 39 -20.93 -6.96 16.42
CA GLY A 39 -21.73 -5.89 15.84
C GLY A 39 -21.13 -4.48 15.98
N ARG A 40 -19.85 -4.35 16.33
CA ARG A 40 -19.16 -3.06 16.46
C ARG A 40 -17.92 -3.01 15.59
N ILE A 41 -17.68 -1.88 14.96
CA ILE A 41 -16.40 -1.63 14.26
C ILE A 41 -15.33 -1.41 15.33
N ILE A 42 -14.43 -2.38 15.48
CA ILE A 42 -13.33 -2.35 16.47
C ILE A 42 -12.04 -1.77 15.87
N ASN A 43 -11.88 -1.85 14.55
CA ASN A 43 -10.71 -1.34 13.85
C ASN A 43 -11.04 -1.08 12.37
N SER A 44 -10.21 -0.27 11.73
CA SER A 44 -10.25 -0.09 10.27
C SER A 44 -8.85 0.02 9.70
N ASN A 45 -8.65 -0.62 8.55
CA ASN A 45 -7.39 -0.60 7.82
C ASN A 45 -7.60 0.00 6.44
N GLU A 46 -6.64 0.81 5.99
CA GLU A 46 -6.67 1.43 4.67
C GLU A 46 -5.43 1.07 3.86
N PHE A 47 -5.63 0.81 2.58
CA PHE A 47 -4.57 0.41 1.65
C PHE A 47 -4.70 1.16 0.34
N VAL A 48 -3.56 1.36 -0.32
CA VAL A 48 -3.50 1.83 -1.69
C VAL A 48 -2.79 0.79 -2.53
N LEU A 49 -3.47 0.34 -3.57
CA LEU A 49 -2.96 -0.66 -4.51
C LEU A 49 -2.59 0.04 -5.81
N ASN A 50 -1.35 -0.13 -6.25
CA ASN A 50 -0.88 0.36 -7.54
C ASN A 50 -0.67 -0.84 -8.47
N ARG A 51 -1.55 -1.00 -9.46
CA ARG A 51 -1.57 -2.11 -10.41
C ARG A 51 -1.83 -1.58 -11.82
N GLY A 52 -1.45 -2.34 -12.84
CA GLY A 52 -1.69 -1.98 -14.24
C GLY A 52 -3.17 -1.81 -14.58
N LYS A 53 -3.46 -1.09 -15.67
CA LYS A 53 -4.83 -0.80 -16.13
C LYS A 53 -5.65 -2.05 -16.48
N ASP A 54 -4.96 -3.15 -16.80
CA ASP A 54 -5.56 -4.33 -17.41
C ASP A 54 -5.98 -5.41 -16.39
N VAL A 55 -5.87 -5.13 -15.08
CA VAL A 55 -6.32 -6.07 -14.04
C VAL A 55 -7.78 -5.75 -13.67
N PRO A 56 -8.74 -6.68 -13.84
CA PRO A 56 -10.12 -6.52 -13.39
C PRO A 56 -10.24 -6.25 -11.89
N ASP A 57 -11.36 -5.65 -11.45
CA ASP A 57 -11.54 -5.28 -10.03
C ASP A 57 -11.72 -6.51 -9.14
N ASP A 58 -12.35 -7.57 -9.64
CA ASP A 58 -12.50 -8.87 -8.98
C ASP A 58 -11.16 -9.57 -8.76
N ASP A 59 -10.29 -9.61 -9.77
CA ASP A 59 -8.92 -10.13 -9.64
C ASP A 59 -8.10 -9.31 -8.64
N LEU A 60 -8.23 -7.98 -8.69
CA LEU A 60 -7.54 -7.08 -7.77
C LEU A 60 -7.98 -7.33 -6.32
N LEU A 61 -9.29 -7.50 -6.12
CA LEU A 61 -9.88 -7.78 -4.83
C LEU A 61 -9.46 -9.17 -4.33
N HIS A 62 -9.51 -10.19 -5.19
CA HIS A 62 -9.05 -11.53 -4.88
C HIS A 62 -7.60 -11.56 -4.41
N MET A 63 -6.69 -10.94 -5.18
CA MET A 63 -5.27 -10.83 -4.81
C MET A 63 -5.04 -10.06 -3.51
N PHE A 64 -5.83 -9.00 -3.28
CA PHE A 64 -5.78 -8.25 -2.04
C PHE A 64 -6.18 -9.11 -0.85
N LEU A 65 -7.30 -9.83 -0.93
CA LEU A 65 -7.80 -10.68 0.14
C LEU A 65 -6.82 -11.80 0.50
N LEU A 66 -6.24 -12.46 -0.50
CA LEU A 66 -5.21 -13.48 -0.27
C LEU A 66 -4.04 -12.90 0.54
N ARG A 67 -3.51 -11.75 0.12
CA ARG A 67 -2.37 -11.12 0.79
C ARG A 67 -2.72 -10.58 2.17
N TYR A 68 -3.91 -10.00 2.31
CA TYR A 68 -4.39 -9.43 3.57
C TYR A 68 -4.55 -10.52 4.63
N TYR A 69 -5.24 -11.60 4.29
CA TYR A 69 -5.46 -12.70 5.21
C TYR A 69 -4.25 -13.62 5.38
N ASP A 70 -3.29 -13.61 4.47
CA ASP A 70 -2.01 -14.30 4.71
C ASP A 70 -1.21 -13.65 5.83
N ALA A 71 -1.24 -12.33 5.90
CA ALA A 71 -0.53 -11.55 6.92
C ALA A 71 -1.30 -11.38 8.24
N THR A 72 -2.59 -11.73 8.29
CA THR A 72 -3.44 -11.49 9.44
C THR A 72 -3.70 -12.77 10.25
N THR A 73 -3.74 -12.65 11.58
CA THR A 73 -4.05 -13.75 12.50
C THR A 73 -5.52 -13.74 12.96
N SER A 74 -6.22 -12.62 12.77
CA SER A 74 -7.63 -12.46 13.16
C SER A 74 -8.54 -12.71 11.97
N ILE A 75 -9.01 -13.94 11.80
CA ILE A 75 -9.91 -14.33 10.72
C ILE A 75 -11.36 -14.17 11.20
N PRO A 76 -12.22 -13.42 10.47
CA PRO A 76 -13.63 -13.26 10.81
C PRO A 76 -14.46 -14.48 10.39
N HIS A 77 -15.72 -14.54 10.87
CA HIS A 77 -16.67 -15.54 10.38
C HIS A 77 -17.28 -15.16 9.01
N GLU A 78 -17.31 -13.88 8.69
CA GLU A 78 -17.80 -13.39 7.40
C GLU A 78 -16.83 -12.38 6.77
N VAL A 79 -16.70 -12.43 5.46
CA VAL A 79 -16.07 -11.36 4.65
C VAL A 79 -17.16 -10.79 3.75
N ILE A 80 -17.42 -9.50 3.87
CA ILE A 80 -18.53 -8.83 3.22
C ILE A 80 -17.97 -7.86 2.16
N LEU A 81 -18.39 -8.04 0.92
CA LEU A 81 -17.90 -7.34 -0.26
C LEU A 81 -19.06 -6.79 -1.09
N ARG A 82 -18.77 -6.00 -2.11
CA ARG A 82 -19.76 -5.57 -3.13
C ARG A 82 -20.14 -6.70 -4.04
N ASP A 83 -19.16 -7.40 -4.59
CA ASP A 83 -19.28 -8.49 -5.52
C ASP A 83 -18.41 -9.66 -5.05
N GLU A 84 -18.90 -10.87 -5.28
CA GLU A 84 -18.14 -12.08 -4.93
C GLU A 84 -17.01 -12.28 -5.94
N PRO A 85 -15.75 -12.48 -5.48
CA PRO A 85 -14.65 -12.77 -6.37
C PRO A 85 -14.80 -14.14 -7.02
N GLU A 86 -14.13 -14.35 -8.15
CA GLU A 86 -13.94 -15.69 -8.69
C GLU A 86 -13.30 -16.60 -7.61
N ASP A 87 -13.53 -17.90 -7.69
CA ASP A 87 -13.00 -18.88 -6.71
C ASP A 87 -13.41 -18.66 -5.23
N THR A 88 -14.58 -18.02 -5.00
CA THR A 88 -15.11 -17.76 -3.65
C THR A 88 -15.10 -19.02 -2.79
N GLU A 89 -15.50 -20.20 -3.31
CA GLU A 89 -15.52 -21.46 -2.56
C GLU A 89 -14.11 -21.88 -2.08
N ALA A 90 -13.11 -21.73 -2.91
CA ALA A 90 -11.72 -22.07 -2.56
C ALA A 90 -11.19 -21.11 -1.48
N MET A 91 -11.53 -19.83 -1.59
CA MET A 91 -11.14 -18.81 -0.60
C MET A 91 -11.83 -19.05 0.75
N GLU A 92 -13.12 -19.38 0.77
CA GLU A 92 -13.85 -19.75 2.00
C GLU A 92 -13.24 -20.96 2.68
N ALA A 93 -12.88 -21.99 1.92
CA ALA A 93 -12.22 -23.18 2.44
C ALA A 93 -10.87 -22.85 3.08
N TRP A 94 -10.04 -22.08 2.39
CA TRP A 94 -8.74 -21.63 2.89
C TRP A 94 -8.87 -20.77 4.16
N LEU A 95 -9.79 -19.79 4.18
CA LEU A 95 -10.02 -18.95 5.37
C LEU A 95 -10.59 -19.77 6.53
N THR A 96 -11.43 -20.77 6.25
CA THR A 96 -11.97 -21.68 7.27
C THR A 96 -10.87 -22.51 7.92
N GLU A 97 -9.91 -22.99 7.12
CA GLU A 97 -8.72 -23.69 7.64
C GLU A 97 -7.88 -22.75 8.52
N LYS A 98 -7.65 -21.52 8.07
CA LYS A 98 -6.92 -20.50 8.85
C LYS A 98 -7.64 -20.09 10.13
N LEU A 99 -8.97 -20.05 10.14
CA LEU A 99 -9.75 -19.76 11.35
C LEU A 99 -9.51 -20.80 12.45
N ALA A 100 -9.21 -22.05 12.07
CA ALA A 100 -8.87 -23.16 12.97
C ALA A 100 -9.85 -23.28 14.16
N SER A 101 -11.15 -23.06 13.91
CA SER A 101 -12.17 -23.03 14.95
C SER A 101 -12.35 -24.42 15.59
N PRO A 102 -12.22 -24.55 16.93
CA PRO A 102 -12.45 -25.82 17.62
C PRO A 102 -13.87 -26.37 17.44
N HIS A 103 -14.81 -25.51 17.07
CA HIS A 103 -16.23 -25.85 16.93
C HIS A 103 -16.70 -26.03 15.50
N GLY A 104 -15.74 -26.07 14.53
CA GLY A 104 -16.05 -26.26 13.11
C GLY A 104 -16.77 -25.08 12.47
N ALA A 105 -16.60 -23.87 13.00
CA ALA A 105 -17.14 -22.67 12.37
C ALA A 105 -16.47 -22.46 11.00
N LYS A 106 -17.29 -22.03 10.03
CA LYS A 106 -16.83 -21.77 8.66
C LYS A 106 -16.80 -20.27 8.40
N VAL A 107 -15.86 -19.85 7.57
CA VAL A 107 -15.84 -18.51 7.02
C VAL A 107 -16.73 -18.47 5.78
N ARG A 108 -17.49 -17.39 5.64
CA ARG A 108 -18.32 -17.13 4.46
C ARG A 108 -17.95 -15.81 3.83
N ILE A 109 -17.95 -15.78 2.51
CA ILE A 109 -17.85 -14.57 1.71
C ILE A 109 -19.25 -14.25 1.20
N CYS A 110 -19.69 -13.00 1.34
CA CYS A 110 -21.03 -12.60 0.93
C CYS A 110 -21.05 -11.20 0.30
N ALA A 111 -21.90 -11.04 -0.71
CA ALA A 111 -22.15 -9.79 -1.42
C ALA A 111 -23.61 -9.33 -1.24
N PRO A 112 -23.97 -8.73 -0.10
CA PRO A 112 -25.33 -8.34 0.19
C PRO A 112 -25.76 -7.14 -0.68
N GLN A 113 -26.90 -7.27 -1.33
CA GLN A 113 -27.44 -6.23 -2.22
C GLN A 113 -28.33 -5.23 -1.47
N LYS A 114 -28.79 -5.55 -0.25
CA LYS A 114 -29.73 -4.74 0.55
C LYS A 114 -29.48 -4.90 2.03
N GLY A 115 -29.95 -3.92 2.81
CA GLY A 115 -29.92 -3.96 4.28
C GLY A 115 -28.59 -3.47 4.85
N GLU A 116 -28.45 -3.58 6.17
CA GLU A 116 -27.35 -3.02 6.94
C GLU A 116 -25.96 -3.45 6.48
N LYS A 117 -25.78 -4.71 6.06
CA LYS A 117 -24.52 -5.21 5.52
C LYS A 117 -24.14 -4.51 4.22
N ALA A 118 -25.11 -4.26 3.32
CA ALA A 118 -24.87 -3.52 2.08
C ALA A 118 -24.54 -2.04 2.35
N GLU A 119 -25.15 -1.43 3.35
CA GLU A 119 -24.82 -0.08 3.79
C GLU A 119 -23.39 0.03 4.33
N LEU A 120 -22.94 -0.97 5.09
CA LEU A 120 -21.56 -1.06 5.56
C LEU A 120 -20.56 -1.16 4.41
N VAL A 121 -20.87 -1.94 3.37
CA VAL A 121 -20.04 -1.99 2.15
C VAL A 121 -19.97 -0.62 1.49
N GLY A 122 -21.10 0.07 1.32
CA GLY A 122 -21.14 1.43 0.78
C GLY A 122 -20.32 2.44 1.60
N MET A 123 -20.30 2.30 2.93
CA MET A 123 -19.44 3.10 3.79
C MET A 123 -17.95 2.77 3.57
N ALA A 124 -17.61 1.49 3.46
CA ALA A 124 -16.24 1.05 3.21
C ALA A 124 -15.74 1.54 1.83
N GLU A 125 -16.57 1.50 0.78
CA GLU A 125 -16.26 2.05 -0.54
C GLU A 125 -16.05 3.56 -0.50
N THR A 126 -16.89 4.29 0.23
CA THR A 126 -16.73 5.73 0.43
C THR A 126 -15.40 6.06 1.11
N ASN A 127 -15.02 5.27 2.11
CA ASN A 127 -13.74 5.44 2.78
C ASN A 127 -12.55 5.03 1.89
N ALA A 128 -12.70 3.98 1.08
CA ALA A 128 -11.70 3.60 0.08
C ALA A 128 -11.46 4.73 -0.94
N LYS A 129 -12.53 5.41 -1.38
CA LYS A 129 -12.45 6.61 -2.23
C LYS A 129 -11.69 7.73 -1.54
N HIS A 130 -11.98 8.01 -0.27
CA HIS A 130 -11.27 9.05 0.50
C HIS A 130 -9.78 8.69 0.67
N THR A 131 -9.46 7.42 0.91
CA THR A 131 -8.07 6.93 0.99
C THR A 131 -7.33 7.20 -0.31
N LEU A 132 -7.95 6.86 -1.47
CA LEU A 132 -7.36 7.13 -2.77
C LEU A 132 -7.18 8.62 -3.05
N MET A 133 -8.18 9.46 -2.69
CA MET A 133 -8.08 10.91 -2.85
C MET A 133 -6.92 11.50 -2.03
N ARG A 134 -6.78 11.10 -0.75
CA ARG A 134 -5.65 11.54 0.08
C ARG A 134 -4.30 11.13 -0.51
N TYR A 135 -4.20 9.92 -0.99
CA TYR A 135 -3.00 9.42 -1.67
C TYR A 135 -2.63 10.26 -2.90
N LYS A 136 -3.62 10.54 -3.77
CA LYS A 136 -3.40 11.35 -4.98
C LYS A 136 -2.96 12.78 -4.66
N VAL A 137 -3.60 13.42 -3.69
CA VAL A 137 -3.21 14.77 -3.23
C VAL A 137 -1.78 14.77 -2.72
N ARG A 138 -1.41 13.80 -1.90
CA ARG A 138 -0.06 13.67 -1.36
C ARG A 138 0.97 13.42 -2.47
N THR A 139 0.69 12.50 -3.38
CA THR A 139 1.60 12.17 -4.49
C THR A 139 1.77 13.36 -5.44
N ASN A 140 0.68 14.06 -5.78
CA ASN A 140 0.75 15.26 -6.60
C ASN A 140 1.55 16.39 -5.93
N TYR A 141 1.43 16.53 -4.60
CA TYR A 141 2.19 17.52 -3.84
C TYR A 141 3.69 17.17 -3.83
N ASP A 142 4.02 15.91 -3.58
CA ASP A 142 5.41 15.44 -3.59
C ASP A 142 6.03 15.58 -4.98
N ASP A 143 5.32 15.26 -6.06
CA ASP A 143 5.81 15.44 -7.43
C ASP A 143 6.05 16.92 -7.77
N LYS A 144 5.13 17.83 -7.39
CA LYS A 144 5.34 19.27 -7.56
C LYS A 144 6.54 19.78 -6.77
N ARG A 145 6.73 19.30 -5.55
CA ARG A 145 7.86 19.68 -4.70
C ARG A 145 9.18 19.18 -5.30
N ILE A 146 9.21 17.95 -5.81
CA ILE A 146 10.37 17.37 -6.48
C ILE A 146 10.71 18.16 -7.76
N ASN A 147 9.71 18.45 -8.60
CA ASN A 147 9.90 19.23 -9.80
C ASN A 147 10.45 20.63 -9.51
N ASN A 148 9.91 21.31 -8.50
CA ASN A 148 10.44 22.61 -8.06
C ASN A 148 11.89 22.50 -7.56
N ALA A 149 12.24 21.43 -6.84
CA ALA A 149 13.60 21.22 -6.37
C ALA A 149 14.59 20.99 -7.54
N LEU A 150 14.19 20.25 -8.57
CA LEU A 150 14.99 20.06 -9.78
C LEU A 150 15.22 21.37 -10.54
N LEU A 151 14.18 22.22 -10.68
CA LEU A 151 14.28 23.54 -11.28
C LEU A 151 15.19 24.50 -10.48
N GLN A 152 15.10 24.45 -9.14
CA GLN A 152 16.00 25.21 -8.28
C GLN A 152 17.46 24.76 -8.43
N LEU A 153 17.70 23.46 -8.55
CA LEU A 153 19.03 22.90 -8.73
C LEU A 153 19.60 23.27 -10.09
N GLU A 154 18.80 23.20 -11.17
CA GLU A 154 19.15 23.72 -12.50
C GLU A 154 19.63 25.16 -12.41
N SER A 155 18.83 26.04 -11.80
CA SER A 155 19.15 27.46 -11.66
C SER A 155 20.41 27.70 -10.81
N ALA A 156 20.54 26.98 -9.68
CA ALA A 156 21.67 27.14 -8.75
C ALA A 156 23.02 26.69 -9.35
N LEU A 157 22.97 25.69 -10.22
CA LEU A 157 24.16 25.14 -10.88
C LEU A 157 24.37 25.68 -12.31
N ALA A 158 23.50 26.58 -12.77
CA ALA A 158 23.50 27.14 -14.13
C ALA A 158 23.52 26.03 -15.20
N LEU A 159 22.69 24.99 -15.04
CA LEU A 159 22.55 23.92 -16.02
C LEU A 159 21.65 24.38 -17.18
N ASP A 160 21.83 23.78 -18.35
CA ASP A 160 21.00 24.07 -19.52
C ASP A 160 19.61 23.47 -19.45
N GLU A 161 19.43 22.41 -18.59
CA GLU A 161 18.18 21.70 -18.38
C GLU A 161 18.12 21.09 -16.97
N PRO A 162 16.92 20.80 -16.43
CA PRO A 162 16.77 20.17 -15.12
C PRO A 162 17.48 18.82 -15.04
N PRO A 163 18.25 18.53 -13.99
CA PRO A 163 19.00 17.28 -13.86
C PRO A 163 18.10 16.10 -13.55
N MET A 164 17.60 15.44 -14.61
CA MET A 164 16.70 14.28 -14.46
C MET A 164 17.40 13.02 -13.93
N ARG A 165 18.74 12.98 -13.99
CA ARG A 165 19.59 11.96 -13.41
C ARG A 165 20.68 12.60 -12.56
N ILE A 166 20.77 12.18 -11.31
CA ILE A 166 21.78 12.65 -10.36
C ILE A 166 22.49 11.42 -9.81
N GLU A 167 23.81 11.40 -9.87
CA GLU A 167 24.64 10.37 -9.26
C GLU A 167 25.50 10.99 -8.17
N CYS A 168 25.56 10.31 -7.03
CA CYS A 168 26.41 10.72 -5.93
C CYS A 168 27.33 9.55 -5.56
N PHE A 169 28.61 9.83 -5.44
CA PHE A 169 29.65 8.88 -5.07
C PHE A 169 30.18 9.21 -3.69
N ASP A 170 30.29 8.16 -2.87
CA ASP A 170 30.97 8.22 -1.57
C ASP A 170 32.13 7.24 -1.59
N ILE A 171 33.31 7.69 -1.19
CA ILE A 171 34.53 6.89 -1.15
C ILE A 171 34.95 6.73 0.29
N SER A 172 35.05 5.49 0.74
CA SER A 172 35.45 5.15 2.09
C SER A 172 36.68 4.25 2.09
N THR A 173 37.69 4.58 2.91
CA THR A 173 38.90 3.80 3.07
C THR A 173 38.98 3.21 4.47
N ILE A 174 39.11 1.90 4.57
CA ILE A 174 39.28 1.18 5.86
C ILE A 174 40.76 0.92 6.10
N HIS A 175 41.30 1.51 7.16
CA HIS A 175 42.69 1.33 7.61
C HIS A 175 43.77 1.55 6.53
N GLY A 176 43.51 2.48 5.59
CA GLY A 176 44.51 2.82 4.55
C GLY A 176 44.73 1.75 3.46
N SER A 177 44.06 0.59 3.53
CA SER A 177 44.37 -0.53 2.67
C SER A 177 43.23 -0.99 1.80
N TYR A 178 41.97 -0.68 2.14
CA TYR A 178 40.80 -1.12 1.40
C TYR A 178 39.92 0.07 1.08
N THR A 179 39.99 0.54 -0.16
CA THR A 179 39.15 1.63 -0.63
C THR A 179 37.97 1.09 -1.42
N VAL A 180 36.79 1.48 -0.99
CA VAL A 180 35.51 1.15 -1.64
C VAL A 180 34.76 2.42 -2.00
N ALA A 181 34.00 2.40 -3.08
CA ALA A 181 33.08 3.47 -3.43
C ALA A 181 31.66 2.97 -3.51
N SER A 182 30.73 3.77 -3.08
CA SER A 182 29.31 3.56 -3.27
C SER A 182 28.76 4.65 -4.21
N MET A 183 27.81 4.24 -5.05
CA MET A 183 27.09 5.13 -5.94
C MET A 183 25.60 5.03 -5.65
N VAL A 184 25.00 6.17 -5.34
CA VAL A 184 23.55 6.31 -5.25
C VAL A 184 23.05 7.06 -6.48
N VAL A 185 21.86 6.70 -6.93
CA VAL A 185 21.26 7.28 -8.16
C VAL A 185 19.88 7.81 -7.82
N PHE A 186 19.60 9.02 -8.31
CA PHE A 186 18.26 9.60 -8.34
C PHE A 186 17.84 9.74 -9.80
N THR A 187 16.64 9.28 -10.11
CA THR A 187 15.99 9.45 -11.41
C THR A 187 14.71 10.24 -11.23
N ASN A 188 14.55 11.32 -12.00
CA ASN A 188 13.42 12.24 -11.86
C ASN A 188 13.24 12.75 -10.41
N GLY A 189 14.34 13.04 -9.72
CA GLY A 189 14.36 13.52 -8.34
C GLY A 189 13.98 12.50 -7.27
N LYS A 190 13.78 11.22 -7.64
CA LYS A 190 13.46 10.12 -6.71
C LYS A 190 14.61 9.11 -6.62
N PRO A 191 14.91 8.53 -5.45
CA PRO A 191 15.93 7.49 -5.31
C PRO A 191 15.64 6.27 -6.20
N ASP A 192 16.57 5.91 -7.08
CA ASP A 192 16.49 4.72 -7.94
C ASP A 192 17.42 3.62 -7.41
N LYS A 193 16.95 2.89 -6.41
CA LYS A 193 17.75 1.86 -5.72
C LYS A 193 18.22 0.74 -6.63
N ASN A 194 17.56 0.50 -7.76
CA ASN A 194 17.96 -0.54 -8.72
C ASN A 194 19.27 -0.20 -9.43
N GLN A 195 19.62 1.09 -9.48
CA GLN A 195 20.84 1.59 -10.09
C GLN A 195 21.97 1.85 -9.11
N TYR A 196 21.78 1.61 -7.81
CA TYR A 196 22.85 1.72 -6.81
C TYR A 196 23.96 0.71 -7.11
N ARG A 197 25.22 1.14 -6.96
CA ARG A 197 26.39 0.30 -7.21
C ARG A 197 27.40 0.44 -6.08
N ARG A 198 28.21 -0.61 -5.93
CA ARG A 198 29.38 -0.62 -5.05
C ARG A 198 30.59 -1.00 -5.89
N PHE A 199 31.69 -0.30 -5.69
CA PHE A 199 32.93 -0.50 -6.41
C PHE A 199 34.07 -0.80 -5.44
N LYS A 200 34.92 -1.74 -5.82
CA LYS A 200 36.21 -1.93 -5.14
C LYS A 200 37.25 -1.16 -5.94
N ILE A 201 37.87 -0.16 -5.32
CA ILE A 201 38.94 0.62 -5.95
C ILE A 201 40.24 -0.21 -5.87
N LYS A 202 40.80 -0.49 -7.04
CA LYS A 202 42.02 -1.33 -7.16
C LYS A 202 43.30 -0.50 -7.18
N THR A 203 43.22 0.77 -7.55
CA THR A 203 44.37 1.68 -7.62
C THR A 203 44.67 2.17 -6.22
N PRO A 204 45.91 2.04 -5.70
CA PRO A 204 46.29 2.66 -4.43
C PRO A 204 46.09 4.18 -4.54
N LEU A 205 45.44 4.78 -3.57
CA LEU A 205 45.40 6.21 -3.39
C LEU A 205 46.59 6.60 -2.51
N ASP A 206 47.50 7.42 -3.01
CA ASP A 206 48.72 7.77 -2.33
C ASP A 206 48.50 8.63 -1.06
N GLU A 207 47.33 9.25 -0.91
CA GLU A 207 46.88 9.92 0.33
C GLU A 207 45.35 9.84 0.46
N ALA A 208 44.88 9.63 1.70
CA ALA A 208 43.46 9.76 2.02
C ALA A 208 43.11 11.26 2.06
N ASN A 209 42.68 11.80 0.95
CA ASN A 209 42.15 13.16 0.87
C ASN A 209 40.62 13.09 0.95
N ASP A 210 40.10 13.42 2.12
CA ASP A 210 38.68 13.71 2.34
C ASP A 210 38.40 15.17 1.94
N PHE A 211 38.20 15.44 0.68
CA PHE A 211 37.65 16.70 0.17
C PHE A 211 36.43 16.44 -0.68
#